data_eb8b93b871f8e8183f5b411e12986cd2
#
_entry.id   eb8b93b871f8e8183f5b411e12986cd2
#
_cell.length_a   1.000
_cell.length_b   1.000
_cell.length_c   1.000
_cell.angle_alpha   90.00
_cell.angle_beta   90.00
_cell.angle_gamma   90.00
#
_symmetry.space_group_name_H-M   'P 1'
#
loop_
_entity.id
_entity.type
_entity.pdbx_description
1 polymer ?
#
loop_
_entity_poly.entity_id
_entity_poly.type
_entity_poly.pdbx_seq_one_letter_code
_entity_poly.pdbx_strand_id
1 'polypeptide(L)'
;LSGYLMTILDYGSELAILAIGMTLVTAASGGQDISVGATIAVAGSVVLRVLCGGEVSPAALHAPIIVAFLACVVVSMLLGAFNGALVAYFKIQPMVATLILFTAGRSIAAWINNNQLPVINDESFGWFGNFIPGLPLPTPIFIAAICIIIIALVLRFTKLGLFTQAVGINSESSRLNGLNPARIKFMTYVILGLCVAVAGFIK
;
A
#
# COMPACT_ATOMS: atom_id res chain seq x y z
N LEU A 1 1.34 -12.21 -28.29
CA LEU A 1 0.25 -11.29 -27.89
C LEU A 1 -0.28 -11.62 -26.50
N SER A 2 -0.44 -12.90 -26.15
CA SER A 2 -0.90 -13.34 -24.83
C SER A 2 0.04 -12.93 -23.70
N GLY A 3 1.34 -13.11 -23.84
CA GLY A 3 2.33 -12.72 -22.82
C GLY A 3 2.35 -11.23 -22.54
N TYR A 4 2.14 -10.39 -23.57
CA TYR A 4 2.08 -8.95 -23.40
C TYR A 4 0.85 -8.50 -22.62
N LEU A 5 -0.31 -9.10 -22.92
CA LEU A 5 -1.55 -8.85 -22.18
C LEU A 5 -1.43 -9.27 -20.71
N MET A 6 -0.76 -10.38 -20.45
CA MET A 6 -0.55 -10.87 -19.08
C MET A 6 0.33 -9.91 -18.27
N THR A 7 1.40 -9.39 -18.86
CA THR A 7 2.26 -8.39 -18.21
C THR A 7 1.48 -7.10 -17.90
N ILE A 8 0.62 -6.65 -18.82
CA ILE A 8 -0.24 -5.48 -18.59
C ILE A 8 -1.21 -5.73 -17.43
N LEU A 9 -1.80 -6.92 -17.35
CA LEU A 9 -2.73 -7.28 -16.29
C LEU A 9 -2.03 -7.40 -14.93
N ASP A 10 -0.82 -7.90 -14.89
CA ASP A 10 0.00 -8.01 -13.69
C ASP A 10 0.31 -6.62 -13.10
N TYR A 11 0.93 -5.74 -13.90
CA TYR A 11 1.18 -4.35 -13.46
C TYR A 11 -0.11 -3.56 -13.22
N GLY A 12 -1.16 -3.82 -14.01
CA GLY A 12 -2.47 -3.20 -13.84
C GLY A 12 -3.14 -3.56 -12.52
N SER A 13 -2.95 -4.77 -12.02
CA SER A 13 -3.51 -5.22 -10.73
C SER A 13 -2.90 -4.47 -9.55
N GLU A 14 -1.59 -4.27 -9.56
CA GLU A 14 -0.88 -3.46 -8.55
C GLU A 14 -1.42 -2.02 -8.54
N LEU A 15 -1.48 -1.40 -9.71
CA LEU A 15 -2.01 -0.04 -9.85
C LEU A 15 -3.46 0.08 -9.41
N ALA A 16 -4.29 -0.93 -9.64
CA ALA A 16 -5.70 -0.93 -9.23
C ALA A 16 -5.85 -0.92 -7.70
N ILE A 17 -5.04 -1.71 -6.98
CA ILE A 17 -5.02 -1.71 -5.51
C ILE A 17 -4.64 -0.32 -4.97
N LEU A 18 -3.60 0.28 -5.55
CA LEU A 18 -3.12 1.59 -5.13
C LEU A 18 -4.11 2.70 -5.45
N ALA A 19 -4.75 2.65 -6.64
CA ALA A 19 -5.72 3.63 -7.08
C ALA A 19 -6.92 3.71 -6.14
N ILE A 20 -7.40 2.58 -5.61
CA ILE A 20 -8.50 2.56 -4.64
C ILE A 20 -8.09 3.21 -3.33
N GLY A 21 -6.92 2.87 -2.79
CA GLY A 21 -6.40 3.54 -1.60
C GLY A 21 -6.22 5.05 -1.80
N MET A 22 -5.67 5.43 -2.97
CA MET A 22 -5.47 6.83 -3.34
C MET A 22 -6.80 7.59 -3.50
N THR A 23 -7.83 6.97 -4.04
CA THR A 23 -9.16 7.57 -4.18
C THR A 23 -9.73 7.99 -2.82
N LEU A 24 -9.55 7.18 -1.78
CA LEU A 24 -9.99 7.51 -0.43
C LEU A 24 -9.24 8.72 0.14
N VAL A 25 -7.94 8.75 -0.03
CA VAL A 25 -7.11 9.88 0.42
C VAL A 25 -7.50 11.15 -0.30
N THR A 26 -7.62 11.11 -1.62
CA THR A 26 -8.02 12.26 -2.43
C THR A 26 -9.42 12.75 -2.07
N ALA A 27 -10.35 11.83 -1.86
CA ALA A 27 -11.72 12.16 -1.47
C ALA A 27 -11.80 12.84 -0.09
N ALA A 28 -10.95 12.45 0.88
CA ALA A 28 -10.98 13.00 2.23
C ALA A 28 -10.16 14.28 2.40
N SER A 29 -8.98 14.35 1.75
CA SER A 29 -7.99 15.42 1.97
C SER A 29 -7.99 16.49 0.88
N GLY A 30 -8.57 16.20 -0.28
CA GLY A 30 -8.53 17.07 -1.46
C GLY A 30 -7.16 17.15 -2.12
N GLY A 31 -6.22 16.30 -1.74
CA GLY A 31 -4.87 16.25 -2.30
C GLY A 31 -4.41 14.83 -2.59
N GLN A 32 -3.29 14.71 -3.29
CA GLN A 32 -2.71 13.43 -3.67
C GLN A 32 -1.52 13.08 -2.77
N ASP A 33 -1.31 11.78 -2.58
CA ASP A 33 -0.12 11.24 -1.91
C ASP A 33 0.92 10.85 -2.95
N ILE A 34 2.01 11.60 -3.02
CA ILE A 34 3.10 11.35 -3.96
C ILE A 34 4.03 10.23 -3.47
N SER A 35 3.99 9.91 -2.18
CA SER A 35 4.93 8.97 -1.55
C SER A 35 4.62 7.50 -1.82
N VAL A 36 3.51 7.16 -2.46
CA VAL A 36 3.04 5.78 -2.64
C VAL A 36 4.12 4.88 -3.25
N GLY A 37 4.82 5.34 -4.29
CA GLY A 37 5.90 4.56 -4.90
C GLY A 37 7.10 4.34 -3.98
N ALA A 38 7.45 5.32 -3.15
CA ALA A 38 8.52 5.18 -2.16
C ALA A 38 8.09 4.24 -1.01
N THR A 39 6.83 4.32 -0.60
CA THR A 39 6.27 3.45 0.44
C THR A 39 6.23 1.99 -0.02
N ILE A 40 5.89 1.72 -1.29
CA ILE A 40 5.99 0.37 -1.89
C ILE A 40 7.43 -0.14 -1.86
N ALA A 41 8.39 0.70 -2.23
CA ALA A 41 9.80 0.31 -2.19
C ALA A 41 10.26 -0.06 -0.77
N VAL A 42 9.83 0.68 0.26
CA VAL A 42 10.10 0.33 1.66
C VAL A 42 9.39 -0.97 2.05
N ALA A 43 8.12 -1.13 1.67
CA ALA A 43 7.33 -2.34 1.93
C ALA A 43 8.01 -3.59 1.37
N GLY A 44 8.36 -3.57 0.09
CA GLY A 44 9.09 -4.67 -0.58
C GLY A 44 10.46 -4.93 0.04
N SER A 45 11.19 -3.86 0.38
CA SER A 45 12.50 -3.99 1.06
C SER A 45 12.39 -4.67 2.43
N VAL A 46 11.32 -4.41 3.18
CA VAL A 46 11.05 -5.07 4.47
C VAL A 46 10.73 -6.55 4.26
N VAL A 47 9.90 -6.89 3.26
CA VAL A 47 9.61 -8.29 2.91
C VAL A 47 10.89 -9.04 2.59
N LEU A 48 11.71 -8.50 1.69
CA LEU A 48 12.99 -9.09 1.29
C LEU A 48 13.94 -9.22 2.49
N ARG A 49 14.02 -8.21 3.35
CA ARG A 49 14.88 -8.27 4.54
C ARG A 49 14.46 -9.35 5.53
N VAL A 50 13.16 -9.54 5.73
CA VAL A 50 12.63 -10.56 6.63
C VAL A 50 12.81 -11.95 6.05
N LEU A 51 12.56 -12.15 4.76
CA LEU A 51 12.64 -13.46 4.11
C LEU A 51 14.08 -13.88 3.84
N CYS A 52 14.94 -12.95 3.42
CA CYS A 52 16.33 -13.25 3.06
C CYS A 52 17.30 -13.12 4.25
N GLY A 53 16.88 -12.63 5.42
CA GLY A 53 17.75 -12.45 6.59
C GLY A 53 18.92 -11.48 6.38
N GLY A 54 19.01 -10.83 5.21
CA GLY A 54 20.09 -9.95 4.78
C GLY A 54 21.08 -10.56 3.80
N GLU A 55 20.85 -11.79 3.36
CA GLU A 55 21.60 -12.42 2.29
C GLU A 55 21.04 -12.02 0.92
N VAL A 56 21.89 -11.96 -0.11
CA VAL A 56 21.50 -11.56 -1.46
C VAL A 56 20.74 -12.67 -2.19
N SER A 57 21.08 -13.93 -1.91
CA SER A 57 20.45 -15.10 -2.52
C SER A 57 20.44 -16.24 -1.50
N PRO A 58 19.52 -16.24 -0.54
CA PRO A 58 19.43 -17.29 0.46
C PRO A 58 19.03 -18.62 -0.19
N ALA A 59 19.59 -19.71 0.32
CA ALA A 59 19.23 -21.06 -0.11
C ALA A 59 17.84 -21.50 0.40
N ALA A 60 17.36 -20.87 1.47
CA ALA A 60 16.05 -21.10 2.07
C ALA A 60 15.54 -19.82 2.76
N LEU A 61 14.23 -19.71 2.93
CA LEU A 61 13.62 -18.59 3.63
C LEU A 61 14.01 -18.60 5.13
N HIS A 62 14.45 -17.45 5.64
CA HIS A 62 14.82 -17.28 7.05
C HIS A 62 13.62 -17.14 7.98
N ALA A 63 12.48 -16.73 7.44
CA ALA A 63 11.25 -16.54 8.21
C ALA A 63 10.02 -17.02 7.44
N PRO A 64 8.93 -17.39 8.15
CA PRO A 64 7.66 -17.70 7.51
C PRO A 64 7.13 -16.51 6.69
N ILE A 65 6.52 -16.79 5.55
CA ILE A 65 5.94 -15.79 4.64
C ILE A 65 4.92 -14.89 5.38
N ILE A 66 4.16 -15.46 6.31
CA ILE A 66 3.21 -14.72 7.14
C ILE A 66 3.89 -13.63 7.98
N VAL A 67 5.07 -13.90 8.52
CA VAL A 67 5.82 -12.92 9.31
C VAL A 67 6.28 -11.76 8.44
N ALA A 68 6.76 -12.06 7.23
CA ALA A 68 7.14 -11.02 6.26
C ALA A 68 5.93 -10.17 5.85
N PHE A 69 4.78 -10.79 5.61
CA PHE A 69 3.54 -10.08 5.31
C PHE A 69 3.11 -9.17 6.46
N LEU A 70 3.09 -9.67 7.69
CA LEU A 70 2.74 -8.85 8.86
C LEU A 70 3.71 -7.70 9.09
N ALA A 71 5.01 -7.92 8.92
CA ALA A 71 6.02 -6.86 8.99
C ALA A 71 5.80 -5.79 7.92
N CYS A 72 5.50 -6.20 6.70
CA CYS A 72 5.15 -5.32 5.59
C CYS A 72 3.92 -4.47 5.91
N VAL A 73 2.84 -5.09 6.41
CA VAL A 73 1.61 -4.40 6.80
C VAL A 73 1.88 -3.37 7.90
N VAL A 74 2.59 -3.75 8.95
CA VAL A 74 2.90 -2.83 10.07
C VAL A 74 3.70 -1.63 9.59
N VAL A 75 4.78 -1.86 8.83
CA VAL A 75 5.64 -0.77 8.34
C VAL A 75 4.87 0.16 7.39
N SER A 76 4.13 -0.40 6.44
CA SER A 76 3.35 0.40 5.49
C SER A 76 2.24 1.21 6.17
N MET A 77 1.56 0.64 7.16
CA MET A 77 0.57 1.36 7.96
C MET A 77 1.21 2.47 8.80
N LEU A 78 2.40 2.26 9.36
CA LEU A 78 3.14 3.30 10.09
C LEU A 78 3.53 4.46 9.17
N LEU A 79 4.00 4.17 7.95
CA LEU A 79 4.31 5.21 6.96
C LEU A 79 3.06 5.97 6.52
N GLY A 80 1.95 5.26 6.29
CA GLY A 80 0.65 5.87 6.02
C GLY A 80 0.16 6.71 7.19
N ALA A 81 0.30 6.24 8.42
CA ALA A 81 -0.05 6.97 9.63
C ALA A 81 0.82 8.23 9.81
N PHE A 82 2.11 8.16 9.47
CA PHE A 82 3.02 9.30 9.49
C PHE A 82 2.53 10.40 8.54
N ASN A 83 2.27 10.08 7.27
CA ASN A 83 1.69 11.03 6.31
C ASN A 83 0.33 11.54 6.76
N GLY A 84 -0.53 10.64 7.24
CA GLY A 84 -1.84 10.98 7.76
C GLY A 84 -1.78 11.93 8.95
N ALA A 85 -0.80 11.79 9.84
CA ALA A 85 -0.59 12.69 10.95
C ALA A 85 -0.17 14.08 10.47
N LEU A 86 0.77 14.18 9.53
CA LEU A 86 1.22 15.45 8.97
C LEU A 86 0.06 16.22 8.31
N VAL A 87 -0.79 15.54 7.55
CA VAL A 87 -1.91 16.16 6.85
C VAL A 87 -3.08 16.45 7.78
N ALA A 88 -3.46 15.51 8.65
CA ALA A 88 -4.66 15.62 9.46
C ALA A 88 -4.51 16.49 10.70
N TYR A 89 -3.39 16.35 11.41
CA TYR A 89 -3.16 17.05 12.68
C TYR A 89 -2.29 18.29 12.52
N PHE A 90 -1.21 18.20 11.75
CA PHE A 90 -0.35 19.35 11.50
C PHE A 90 -0.86 20.26 10.38
N LYS A 91 -1.94 19.85 9.68
CA LYS A 91 -2.60 20.61 8.59
C LYS A 91 -1.64 21.01 7.46
N ILE A 92 -0.62 20.20 7.23
CA ILE A 92 0.31 20.41 6.11
C ILE A 92 -0.41 19.97 4.83
N GLN A 93 -0.19 20.72 3.75
CA GLN A 93 -0.76 20.37 2.45
C GLN A 93 -0.32 18.94 2.04
N PRO A 94 -1.23 18.07 1.58
CA PRO A 94 -0.94 16.67 1.28
C PRO A 94 0.27 16.45 0.37
N MET A 95 0.38 17.20 -0.72
CA MET A 95 1.51 17.07 -1.65
C MET A 95 2.87 17.39 -0.97
N VAL A 96 2.91 18.42 -0.12
CA VAL A 96 4.14 18.82 0.58
C VAL A 96 4.51 17.80 1.66
N ALA A 97 3.53 17.35 2.44
CA ALA A 97 3.73 16.35 3.50
C ALA A 97 4.29 15.04 2.93
N THR A 98 3.71 14.55 1.83
CA THR A 98 4.10 13.27 1.24
C THR A 98 5.40 13.35 0.45
N LEU A 99 5.85 14.54 0.03
CA LEU A 99 7.13 14.74 -0.64
C LEU A 99 8.31 14.40 0.28
N ILE A 100 8.17 14.61 1.58
CA ILE A 100 9.17 14.24 2.59
C ILE A 100 9.41 12.73 2.55
N LEU A 101 8.34 11.95 2.60
CA LEU A 101 8.43 10.49 2.56
C LEU A 101 8.84 9.99 1.17
N PHE A 102 8.45 10.69 0.10
CA PHE A 102 8.87 10.35 -1.26
C PHE A 102 10.40 10.38 -1.42
N THR A 103 11.06 11.39 -0.87
CA THR A 103 12.52 11.54 -0.93
C THR A 103 13.22 10.60 0.05
N ALA A 104 12.77 10.56 1.30
CA ALA A 104 13.37 9.73 2.34
C ALA A 104 13.13 8.22 2.12
N GLY A 105 11.96 7.83 1.63
CA GLY A 105 11.56 6.43 1.53
C GLY A 105 12.46 5.60 0.62
N ARG A 106 12.92 6.17 -0.49
CA ARG A 106 13.88 5.48 -1.38
C ARG A 106 15.19 5.18 -0.69
N SER A 107 15.71 6.14 0.08
CA SER A 107 16.96 5.96 0.85
C SER A 107 16.76 4.96 1.98
N ILE A 108 15.61 4.96 2.64
CA ILE A 108 15.25 3.99 3.68
C ILE A 108 15.17 2.58 3.07
N ALA A 109 14.51 2.42 1.92
CA ALA A 109 14.41 1.14 1.22
C ALA A 109 15.79 0.57 0.85
N ALA A 110 16.66 1.41 0.31
CA ALA A 110 18.02 1.05 -0.02
C ALA A 110 18.86 0.69 1.23
N TRP A 111 18.70 1.45 2.32
CA TRP A 111 19.39 1.19 3.58
C TRP A 111 18.98 -0.13 4.23
N ILE A 112 17.70 -0.50 4.20
CA ILE A 112 17.18 -1.76 4.75
C ILE A 112 17.92 -2.97 4.16
N ASN A 113 18.20 -2.95 2.87
CA ASN A 113 18.85 -4.07 2.15
C ASN A 113 20.34 -3.80 1.82
N ASN A 114 20.99 -2.86 2.52
CA ASN A 114 22.40 -2.50 2.31
C ASN A 114 22.74 -2.16 0.85
N ASN A 115 21.84 -1.46 0.14
CA ASN A 115 21.92 -1.14 -1.30
C ASN A 115 22.02 -2.37 -2.22
N GLN A 116 21.62 -3.54 -1.74
CA GLN A 116 21.54 -4.77 -2.53
C GLN A 116 20.10 -5.06 -2.91
N LEU A 117 19.90 -5.82 -3.97
CA LEU A 117 18.59 -6.34 -4.41
C LEU A 117 18.57 -7.85 -4.14
N PRO A 118 18.09 -8.30 -2.98
CA PRO A 118 17.93 -9.72 -2.70
C PRO A 118 16.97 -10.36 -3.68
N VAL A 119 17.26 -11.60 -4.07
CA VAL A 119 16.43 -12.41 -4.97
C VAL A 119 15.96 -13.64 -4.22
N ILE A 120 14.66 -13.85 -4.19
CA ILE A 120 14.04 -15.03 -3.59
C ILE A 120 13.82 -16.06 -4.69
N ASN A 121 14.49 -17.22 -4.55
CA ASN A 121 14.36 -18.34 -5.49
C ASN A 121 13.45 -19.46 -4.95
N ASP A 122 12.64 -19.17 -3.94
CA ASP A 122 11.74 -20.15 -3.33
C ASP A 122 10.41 -20.22 -4.12
N GLU A 123 10.05 -21.43 -4.56
CA GLU A 123 8.81 -21.66 -5.31
C GLU A 123 7.55 -21.30 -4.52
N SER A 124 7.59 -21.44 -3.19
CA SER A 124 6.46 -21.14 -2.31
C SER A 124 6.11 -19.66 -2.30
N PHE A 125 7.12 -18.78 -2.37
CA PHE A 125 6.93 -17.34 -2.46
C PHE A 125 6.56 -16.92 -3.89
N GLY A 126 7.17 -17.53 -4.88
CA GLY A 126 6.90 -17.27 -6.29
C GLY A 126 5.43 -17.47 -6.69
N TRP A 127 4.68 -18.29 -5.93
CA TRP A 127 3.25 -18.51 -6.19
C TRP A 127 2.39 -17.24 -6.06
N PHE A 128 2.77 -16.28 -5.21
CA PHE A 128 2.04 -15.02 -5.02
C PHE A 128 2.21 -14.05 -6.18
N GLY A 129 3.35 -14.08 -6.87
CA GLY A 129 3.66 -13.21 -8.02
C GLY A 129 3.55 -13.89 -9.39
N ASN A 130 3.36 -15.22 -9.44
CA ASN A 130 3.35 -16.01 -10.67
C ASN A 130 1.94 -16.45 -11.08
N PHE A 131 1.90 -17.28 -12.12
CA PHE A 131 0.64 -17.85 -12.64
C PHE A 131 0.17 -19.03 -11.81
N ILE A 132 -1.14 -19.13 -11.61
CA ILE A 132 -1.76 -20.32 -11.04
C ILE A 132 -1.67 -21.46 -12.09
N PRO A 133 -1.11 -22.63 -11.75
CA PRO A 133 -1.07 -23.76 -12.67
C PRO A 133 -2.50 -24.10 -13.15
N GLY A 134 -2.73 -24.04 -14.47
CA GLY A 134 -4.03 -24.32 -15.08
C GLY A 134 -4.95 -23.13 -15.36
N LEU A 135 -4.61 -21.92 -14.90
CA LEU A 135 -5.30 -20.69 -15.28
C LEU A 135 -4.39 -19.76 -16.07
N PRO A 136 -4.86 -19.17 -17.17
CA PRO A 136 -4.07 -18.23 -17.97
C PRO A 136 -4.05 -16.82 -17.38
N LEU A 137 -4.21 -16.67 -16.05
CA LEU A 137 -4.26 -15.37 -15.37
C LEU A 137 -3.25 -15.34 -14.22
N PRO A 138 -2.51 -14.23 -14.03
CA PRO A 138 -1.59 -14.07 -12.92
C PRO A 138 -2.34 -13.95 -11.58
N THR A 139 -1.76 -14.53 -10.53
CA THR A 139 -2.29 -14.48 -9.15
C THR A 139 -2.60 -13.06 -8.65
N PRO A 140 -1.79 -12.03 -8.95
CA PRO A 140 -2.05 -10.65 -8.53
C PRO A 140 -3.42 -10.10 -8.91
N ILE A 141 -4.01 -10.54 -10.04
CA ILE A 141 -5.35 -10.09 -10.44
C ILE A 141 -6.42 -10.51 -9.45
N PHE A 142 -6.35 -11.75 -8.95
CA PHE A 142 -7.32 -12.26 -7.97
C PHE A 142 -7.17 -11.53 -6.64
N ILE A 143 -5.94 -11.28 -6.22
CA ILE A 143 -5.65 -10.52 -4.99
C ILE A 143 -6.18 -9.08 -5.13
N ALA A 144 -5.95 -8.45 -6.27
CA ALA A 144 -6.49 -7.12 -6.56
C ALA A 144 -8.03 -7.11 -6.54
N ALA A 145 -8.66 -8.06 -7.19
CA ALA A 145 -10.13 -8.18 -7.20
C ALA A 145 -10.69 -8.36 -5.78
N ILE A 146 -10.09 -9.22 -4.96
CA ILE A 146 -10.48 -9.43 -3.57
C ILE A 146 -10.31 -8.14 -2.77
N CYS A 147 -9.17 -7.45 -2.91
CA CYS A 147 -8.89 -6.20 -2.22
C CYS A 147 -9.92 -5.11 -2.59
N ILE A 148 -10.23 -4.99 -3.88
CA ILE A 148 -11.26 -4.08 -4.40
C ILE A 148 -12.61 -4.36 -3.77
N ILE A 149 -13.03 -5.63 -3.77
CA ILE A 149 -14.31 -6.05 -3.20
C ILE A 149 -14.36 -5.75 -1.70
N ILE A 150 -13.31 -6.06 -0.95
CA ILE A 150 -13.25 -5.81 0.49
C ILE A 150 -13.39 -4.32 0.77
N ILE A 151 -12.62 -3.46 0.08
CA ILE A 151 -12.70 -2.01 0.28
C ILE A 151 -14.07 -1.47 -0.13
N ALA A 152 -14.63 -1.93 -1.25
CA ALA A 152 -15.97 -1.54 -1.68
C ALA A 152 -17.04 -1.92 -0.65
N LEU A 153 -16.95 -3.11 -0.08
CA LEU A 153 -17.85 -3.57 1.00
C LEU A 153 -17.67 -2.72 2.26
N VAL A 154 -16.44 -2.45 2.67
CA VAL A 154 -16.15 -1.57 3.81
C VAL A 154 -16.76 -0.20 3.60
N LEU A 155 -16.58 0.42 2.43
CA LEU A 155 -17.13 1.73 2.13
C LEU A 155 -18.67 1.74 2.07
N ARG A 156 -19.28 0.66 1.57
CA ARG A 156 -20.73 0.54 1.43
C ARG A 156 -21.42 0.23 2.75
N PHE A 157 -20.86 -0.66 3.56
CA PHE A 157 -21.49 -1.12 4.80
C PHE A 157 -21.04 -0.37 6.04
N THR A 158 -19.96 0.43 5.96
CA THR A 158 -19.53 1.27 7.07
C THR A 158 -19.81 2.74 6.80
N LYS A 159 -19.91 3.52 7.87
CA LYS A 159 -20.07 4.97 7.79
C LYS A 159 -18.83 5.68 7.21
N LEU A 160 -17.74 4.96 7.01
CA LEU A 160 -16.46 5.51 6.57
C LEU A 160 -16.56 6.15 5.19
N GLY A 161 -17.24 5.52 4.23
CA GLY A 161 -17.44 6.05 2.89
C GLY A 161 -18.22 7.37 2.90
N LEU A 162 -19.32 7.42 3.66
CA LEU A 162 -20.13 8.63 3.80
C LEU A 162 -19.34 9.76 4.49
N PHE A 163 -18.63 9.45 5.57
CA PHE A 163 -17.84 10.43 6.31
C PHE A 163 -16.66 10.98 5.51
N THR A 164 -16.02 10.13 4.71
CA THR A 164 -14.93 10.53 3.81
C THR A 164 -15.42 11.56 2.79
N GLN A 165 -16.57 11.30 2.17
CA GLN A 165 -17.19 12.23 1.23
C GLN A 165 -17.64 13.54 1.90
N ALA A 166 -18.29 13.46 3.06
CA ALA A 166 -18.74 14.63 3.80
C ALA A 166 -17.57 15.55 4.19
N VAL A 167 -16.48 14.98 4.71
CA VAL A 167 -15.27 15.73 5.08
C VAL A 167 -14.58 16.31 3.86
N GLY A 168 -14.57 15.59 2.74
CA GLY A 168 -13.98 16.06 1.49
C GLY A 168 -14.72 17.25 0.88
N ILE A 169 -16.05 17.25 0.95
CA ILE A 169 -16.87 18.35 0.43
C ILE A 169 -16.71 19.61 1.30
N ASN A 170 -16.88 19.47 2.61
CA ASN A 170 -16.72 20.59 3.54
C ASN A 170 -16.34 20.09 4.95
N SER A 171 -15.06 20.20 5.26
CA SER A 171 -14.53 19.74 6.55
C SER A 171 -15.02 20.56 7.74
N GLU A 172 -15.30 21.85 7.55
CA GLU A 172 -15.80 22.73 8.62
C GLU A 172 -17.27 22.41 8.94
N SER A 173 -18.13 22.28 7.93
CA SER A 173 -19.51 21.84 8.10
C SER A 173 -19.60 20.46 8.74
N SER A 174 -18.74 19.54 8.34
CA SER A 174 -18.65 18.19 8.94
C SER A 174 -18.31 18.25 10.43
N ARG A 175 -17.40 19.15 10.82
CA ARG A 175 -17.04 19.39 12.23
C ARG A 175 -18.20 19.90 13.05
N LEU A 176 -18.98 20.85 12.51
CA LEU A 176 -20.17 21.39 13.18
C LEU A 176 -21.24 20.32 13.38
N ASN A 177 -21.31 19.31 12.52
CA ASN A 177 -22.19 18.15 12.63
C ASN A 177 -21.62 17.03 13.52
N GLY A 178 -20.57 17.29 14.31
CA GLY A 178 -20.03 16.36 15.29
C GLY A 178 -19.03 15.34 14.71
N LEU A 179 -18.65 15.43 13.43
CA LEU A 179 -17.59 14.60 12.86
C LEU A 179 -16.22 15.17 13.23
N ASN A 180 -15.21 14.28 13.30
CA ASN A 180 -13.83 14.69 13.48
C ASN A 180 -13.07 14.54 12.14
N PRO A 181 -12.91 15.63 11.36
CA PRO A 181 -12.27 15.57 10.04
C PRO A 181 -10.84 15.06 10.10
N ALA A 182 -10.08 15.40 11.16
CA ALA A 182 -8.71 14.96 11.32
C ALA A 182 -8.62 13.42 11.45
N ARG A 183 -9.49 12.81 12.25
CA ARG A 183 -9.52 11.35 12.39
C ARG A 183 -9.88 10.66 11.08
N ILE A 184 -10.83 11.20 10.34
CA ILE A 184 -11.28 10.61 9.07
C ILE A 184 -10.14 10.69 8.04
N LYS A 185 -9.50 11.85 7.89
CA LYS A 185 -8.31 12.00 7.02
C LYS A 185 -7.19 11.05 7.43
N PHE A 186 -6.86 10.99 8.70
CA PHE A 186 -5.83 10.07 9.22
C PHE A 186 -6.13 8.61 8.85
N MET A 187 -7.39 8.16 9.04
CA MET A 187 -7.79 6.78 8.72
C MET A 187 -7.66 6.46 7.23
N THR A 188 -7.95 7.40 6.34
CA THR A 188 -7.79 7.16 4.89
C THR A 188 -6.33 6.93 4.50
N TYR A 189 -5.38 7.63 5.12
CA TYR A 189 -3.94 7.41 4.92
C TYR A 189 -3.48 6.05 5.48
N VAL A 190 -4.03 5.61 6.61
CA VAL A 190 -3.73 4.28 7.16
C VAL A 190 -4.26 3.18 6.24
N ILE A 191 -5.46 3.34 5.67
CA ILE A 191 -6.03 2.40 4.70
C ILE A 191 -5.19 2.40 3.41
N LEU A 192 -4.72 3.55 2.93
CA LEU A 192 -3.79 3.61 1.81
C LEU A 192 -2.50 2.83 2.14
N GLY A 193 -1.94 2.98 3.34
CA GLY A 193 -0.79 2.20 3.80
C GLY A 193 -1.04 0.69 3.75
N LEU A 194 -2.25 0.24 4.09
CA LEU A 194 -2.63 -1.17 3.98
C LEU A 194 -2.71 -1.63 2.51
N CYS A 195 -3.25 -0.81 1.61
CA CYS A 195 -3.24 -1.10 0.17
C CYS A 195 -1.81 -1.20 -0.37
N VAL A 196 -0.93 -0.29 0.06
CA VAL A 196 0.50 -0.31 -0.28
C VAL A 196 1.17 -1.58 0.22
N ALA A 197 0.84 -2.05 1.43
CA ALA A 197 1.38 -3.31 1.95
C ALA A 197 1.02 -4.50 1.06
N VAL A 198 -0.25 -4.60 0.63
CA VAL A 198 -0.70 -5.67 -0.26
C VAL A 198 0.01 -5.58 -1.61
N ALA A 199 0.08 -4.39 -2.20
CA ALA A 199 0.76 -4.17 -3.48
C ALA A 199 2.26 -4.47 -3.40
N GLY A 200 2.94 -4.03 -2.34
CA GLY A 200 4.37 -4.24 -2.13
C GLY A 200 4.75 -5.68 -1.75
N PHE A 201 3.80 -6.47 -1.26
CA PHE A 201 4.01 -7.88 -0.97
C PHE A 201 3.90 -8.76 -2.22
N ILE A 202 3.03 -8.39 -3.16
CA ILE A 202 2.82 -9.11 -4.41
C ILE A 202 3.97 -8.89 -5.39
N LYS A 203 4.65 -7.75 -5.29
CA LYS A 203 5.73 -7.33 -6.19
C LYS A 203 7.09 -7.83 -5.76
#